data_e4e5710b3746f89abba314b598c1234d
#
_entry.id   e4e5710b3746f89abba314b598c1234d
#
_cell.length_a   1.000
_cell.length_b   1.000
_cell.length_c   1.000
_cell.angle_alpha   90.00
_cell.angle_beta   90.00
_cell.angle_gamma   90.00
#
_symmetry.space_group_name_H-M   'P 1'
#
loop_
_entity.id
_entity.type
_entity.pdbx_description
1 polymer ?
#
loop_
_entity_poly.entity_id
_entity_poly.type
_entity_poly.pdbx_seq_one_letter_code
_entity_poly.pdbx_strand_id
1 'polypeptide(L)'
;RTAQLELGLGYARMDAHGQRLATRNGAANFKRAVRWLTQAGEQGLAEAWFVLSRIYTKPEFSQRNVVEAHSCLERAADLGHAPAQLECGMHAWRNRRESVNSDVRAAYWLLQAQAQGSAEAEAALARIAPRGEPGDWGQWAALQAGSPLRQLEQNQPLLAARLELARWFHLSRAEALLLDVHGADQGHCLLIDISATHGRGKRRLALIRTAQERQLLDQVVRLFERVDCGVTGPEGNYRQRLYRLKCYLAELGVAQEQQFLAA
;
A
#
# COMPACT_ATOMS: atom_id res chain seq x y z
N ARG A 1 -0.58 -29.39 -18.70
CA ARG A 1 -0.17 -28.07 -18.24
C ARG A 1 1.36 -27.95 -18.19
N THR A 2 2.04 -28.78 -17.41
CA THR A 2 3.51 -28.78 -17.25
C THR A 2 4.26 -29.03 -18.54
N ALA A 3 3.81 -29.98 -19.39
CA ALA A 3 4.44 -30.26 -20.67
C ALA A 3 4.43 -29.07 -21.65
N GLN A 4 3.40 -28.24 -21.62
CA GLN A 4 3.35 -27.02 -22.43
C GLN A 4 4.33 -25.96 -21.93
N LEU A 5 4.46 -25.81 -20.62
CA LEU A 5 5.47 -24.95 -19.98
C LEU A 5 6.87 -25.41 -20.38
N GLU A 6 7.18 -26.68 -20.21
CA GLU A 6 8.50 -27.25 -20.56
C GLU A 6 8.83 -27.08 -22.07
N LEU A 7 7.87 -27.29 -22.95
CA LEU A 7 8.05 -27.04 -24.39
C LEU A 7 8.32 -25.56 -24.65
N GLY A 8 7.56 -24.67 -24.00
CA GLY A 8 7.75 -23.23 -24.12
C GLY A 8 9.11 -22.78 -23.64
N LEU A 9 9.53 -23.23 -22.46
CA LEU A 9 10.86 -22.97 -21.90
C LEU A 9 11.97 -23.53 -22.79
N GLY A 10 11.78 -24.74 -23.31
CA GLY A 10 12.71 -25.36 -24.25
C GLY A 10 12.90 -24.56 -25.54
N TYR A 11 11.84 -24.02 -26.14
CA TYR A 11 11.92 -23.14 -27.30
C TYR A 11 12.51 -21.78 -26.97
N ALA A 12 12.19 -21.22 -25.81
CA ALA A 12 12.75 -19.95 -25.34
C ALA A 12 14.21 -20.09 -24.90
N ARG A 13 14.68 -21.30 -24.57
CA ARG A 13 15.96 -21.59 -23.93
C ARG A 13 16.15 -20.85 -22.63
N MET A 14 15.11 -20.82 -21.85
CA MET A 14 15.02 -20.15 -20.56
C MET A 14 14.62 -21.17 -19.49
N ASP A 15 14.94 -20.85 -18.26
CA ASP A 15 14.37 -21.51 -17.08
C ASP A 15 13.03 -20.86 -16.68
N ALA A 16 12.40 -21.39 -15.62
CA ALA A 16 11.16 -20.85 -15.06
C ALA A 16 11.31 -19.44 -14.47
N HIS A 17 12.54 -18.98 -14.19
CA HIS A 17 12.86 -17.64 -13.75
C HIS A 17 13.12 -16.65 -14.91
N GLY A 18 12.96 -17.12 -16.16
CA GLY A 18 13.19 -16.31 -17.34
C GLY A 18 14.67 -16.05 -17.64
N GLN A 19 15.59 -16.81 -17.00
CA GLN A 19 17.01 -16.73 -17.25
C GLN A 19 17.43 -17.62 -18.43
N ARG A 20 18.40 -17.14 -19.22
CA ARG A 20 18.91 -17.92 -20.36
C ARG A 20 19.72 -19.12 -19.89
N LEU A 21 19.41 -20.29 -20.39
CA LEU A 21 20.16 -21.52 -20.14
C LEU A 21 21.45 -21.52 -20.95
N ALA A 22 22.60 -21.52 -20.26
CA ALA A 22 23.92 -21.51 -20.89
C ALA A 22 24.27 -22.81 -21.63
N THR A 23 23.62 -23.92 -21.30
CA THR A 23 23.97 -25.27 -21.73
C THR A 23 23.38 -25.70 -23.08
N ARG A 24 22.53 -24.88 -23.70
CA ARG A 24 21.89 -25.21 -24.98
C ARG A 24 22.40 -24.36 -26.12
N ASN A 25 23.23 -24.92 -27.00
CA ASN A 25 23.70 -24.29 -28.24
C ASN A 25 22.55 -24.13 -29.26
N GLY A 26 22.48 -22.97 -29.93
CA GLY A 26 21.53 -22.63 -31.01
C GLY A 26 20.61 -21.44 -30.69
N ALA A 27 19.88 -20.94 -31.69
CA ALA A 27 18.99 -19.77 -31.56
C ALA A 27 17.66 -20.14 -30.84
N ALA A 28 17.16 -19.25 -29.97
CA ALA A 28 15.84 -19.38 -29.39
C ALA A 28 14.75 -19.19 -30.45
N ASN A 29 13.66 -19.93 -30.36
CA ASN A 29 12.48 -19.75 -31.20
C ASN A 29 11.36 -19.12 -30.36
N PHE A 30 11.43 -17.81 -30.18
CA PHE A 30 10.47 -17.08 -29.36
C PHE A 30 9.02 -17.16 -29.88
N LYS A 31 8.78 -17.25 -31.20
CA LYS A 31 7.44 -17.41 -31.75
C LYS A 31 6.76 -18.70 -31.29
N ARG A 32 7.49 -19.82 -31.33
CA ARG A 32 6.98 -21.10 -30.79
C ARG A 32 6.87 -21.09 -29.27
N ALA A 33 7.85 -20.48 -28.57
CA ALA A 33 7.83 -20.34 -27.14
C ALA A 33 6.58 -19.57 -26.67
N VAL A 34 6.28 -18.42 -27.25
CA VAL A 34 5.10 -17.62 -26.94
C VAL A 34 3.82 -18.44 -27.06
N ARG A 35 3.64 -19.18 -28.18
CA ARG A 35 2.44 -20.03 -28.38
C ARG A 35 2.24 -21.03 -27.24
N TRP A 36 3.28 -21.77 -26.86
CA TRP A 36 3.18 -22.80 -25.81
C TRP A 36 3.03 -22.20 -24.41
N LEU A 37 3.77 -21.12 -24.12
CA LEU A 37 3.69 -20.43 -22.83
C LEU A 37 2.33 -19.74 -22.63
N THR A 38 1.74 -19.15 -23.69
CA THR A 38 0.39 -18.58 -23.61
C THR A 38 -0.63 -19.66 -23.24
N GLN A 39 -0.59 -20.81 -23.92
CA GLN A 39 -1.49 -21.94 -23.60
C GLN A 39 -1.29 -22.45 -22.15
N ALA A 40 -0.05 -22.48 -21.67
CA ALA A 40 0.24 -22.88 -20.29
C ALA A 40 -0.28 -21.82 -19.28
N GLY A 41 -0.09 -20.55 -19.58
CA GLY A 41 -0.57 -19.44 -18.76
C GLY A 41 -2.10 -19.37 -18.68
N GLU A 42 -2.79 -19.58 -19.81
CA GLU A 42 -4.25 -19.65 -19.87
C GLU A 42 -4.83 -20.82 -19.05
N GLN A 43 -4.03 -21.85 -18.81
CA GLN A 43 -4.37 -22.95 -17.91
C GLN A 43 -4.02 -22.68 -16.43
N GLY A 44 -3.61 -21.45 -16.10
CA GLY A 44 -3.35 -20.98 -14.74
C GLY A 44 -1.92 -21.19 -14.24
N LEU A 45 -0.93 -21.40 -15.14
CA LEU A 45 0.47 -21.48 -14.75
C LEU A 45 1.10 -20.07 -14.72
N ALA A 46 1.32 -19.56 -13.53
CA ALA A 46 1.86 -18.21 -13.32
C ALA A 46 3.26 -18.03 -13.89
N GLU A 47 4.11 -19.07 -13.79
CA GLU A 47 5.45 -19.09 -14.33
C GLU A 47 5.47 -18.86 -15.85
N ALA A 48 4.47 -19.37 -16.56
CA ALA A 48 4.37 -19.18 -18.01
C ALA A 48 4.17 -17.69 -18.36
N TRP A 49 3.30 -17.01 -17.67
CA TRP A 49 3.10 -15.56 -17.84
C TRP A 49 4.35 -14.77 -17.46
N PHE A 50 5.03 -15.17 -16.40
CA PHE A 50 6.27 -14.53 -15.97
C PHE A 50 7.36 -14.67 -17.06
N VAL A 51 7.56 -15.85 -17.61
CA VAL A 51 8.53 -16.07 -18.70
C VAL A 51 8.14 -15.31 -19.97
N LEU A 52 6.83 -15.23 -20.30
CA LEU A 52 6.34 -14.42 -21.40
C LEU A 52 6.71 -12.95 -21.25
N SER A 53 6.57 -12.41 -20.04
CA SER A 53 6.98 -11.01 -19.76
C SER A 53 8.45 -10.79 -20.09
N ARG A 54 9.31 -11.77 -19.81
CA ARG A 54 10.74 -11.73 -20.14
C ARG A 54 11.00 -11.80 -21.64
N ILE A 55 10.26 -12.67 -22.36
CA ILE A 55 10.40 -12.81 -23.81
C ILE A 55 10.01 -11.50 -24.53
N TYR A 56 8.89 -10.88 -24.14
CA TYR A 56 8.43 -9.64 -24.76
C TYR A 56 9.36 -8.44 -24.54
N THR A 57 10.30 -8.50 -23.59
CA THR A 57 11.33 -7.49 -23.38
C THR A 57 12.63 -7.76 -24.16
N LYS A 58 12.83 -8.98 -24.72
CA LYS A 58 14.08 -9.35 -25.40
C LYS A 58 14.29 -8.57 -26.69
N PRO A 59 15.49 -7.97 -26.91
CA PRO A 59 15.79 -7.26 -28.14
C PRO A 59 15.73 -8.15 -29.38
N GLU A 60 16.06 -9.43 -29.23
CA GLU A 60 16.10 -10.41 -30.32
C GLU A 60 14.70 -10.88 -30.75
N PHE A 61 13.68 -10.55 -29.98
CA PHE A 61 12.31 -10.92 -30.32
C PHE A 61 11.68 -9.90 -31.26
N SER A 62 11.35 -10.29 -32.49
CA SER A 62 10.78 -9.41 -33.51
C SER A 62 9.42 -8.78 -33.14
N GLN A 63 8.71 -9.38 -32.19
CA GLN A 63 7.42 -8.91 -31.66
C GLN A 63 7.58 -8.32 -30.24
N ARG A 64 8.75 -7.76 -29.95
CA ARG A 64 8.99 -7.07 -28.69
C ARG A 64 7.90 -6.04 -28.40
N ASN A 65 7.30 -6.13 -27.22
CA ASN A 65 6.23 -5.24 -26.79
C ASN A 65 6.28 -5.05 -25.27
N VAL A 66 6.67 -3.87 -24.83
CA VAL A 66 6.80 -3.55 -23.40
C VAL A 66 5.44 -3.54 -22.69
N VAL A 67 4.38 -3.11 -23.37
CA VAL A 67 3.02 -3.11 -22.83
C VAL A 67 2.54 -4.53 -22.58
N GLU A 68 2.75 -5.41 -23.55
CA GLU A 68 2.39 -6.84 -23.44
C GLU A 68 3.25 -7.53 -22.36
N ALA A 69 4.53 -7.18 -22.28
CA ALA A 69 5.39 -7.69 -21.21
C ALA A 69 4.84 -7.34 -19.84
N HIS A 70 4.38 -6.10 -19.66
CA HIS A 70 3.80 -5.65 -18.39
C HIS A 70 2.47 -6.35 -18.09
N SER A 71 1.59 -6.50 -19.09
CA SER A 71 0.34 -7.25 -18.95
C SER A 71 0.58 -8.72 -18.55
N CYS A 72 1.57 -9.38 -19.16
CA CYS A 72 1.95 -10.74 -18.78
C CYS A 72 2.49 -10.78 -17.33
N LEU A 73 3.28 -9.77 -16.92
CA LEU A 73 3.79 -9.69 -15.57
C LEU A 73 2.67 -9.52 -14.54
N GLU A 74 1.68 -8.67 -14.81
CA GLU A 74 0.51 -8.49 -13.96
C GLU A 74 -0.31 -9.78 -13.84
N ARG A 75 -0.55 -10.50 -14.95
CA ARG A 75 -1.22 -11.81 -14.91
C ARG A 75 -0.48 -12.85 -14.07
N ALA A 76 0.84 -12.87 -14.14
CA ALA A 76 1.65 -13.74 -13.29
C ALA A 76 1.51 -13.36 -11.81
N ALA A 77 1.49 -12.07 -11.50
CA ALA A 77 1.32 -11.56 -10.13
C ALA A 77 -0.08 -11.89 -9.58
N ASP A 78 -1.13 -11.72 -10.37
CA ASP A 78 -2.53 -12.08 -10.03
C ASP A 78 -2.68 -13.58 -9.71
N LEU A 79 -1.94 -14.43 -10.42
CA LEU A 79 -1.88 -15.87 -10.16
C LEU A 79 -0.97 -16.25 -8.98
N GLY A 80 -0.44 -15.27 -8.26
CA GLY A 80 0.33 -15.50 -7.05
C GLY A 80 1.83 -15.74 -7.24
N HIS A 81 2.42 -15.38 -8.39
CA HIS A 81 3.86 -15.55 -8.61
C HIS A 81 4.66 -14.48 -7.85
N ALA A 82 5.33 -14.87 -6.75
CA ALA A 82 6.02 -13.94 -5.86
C ALA A 82 7.05 -13.01 -6.55
N PRO A 83 7.93 -13.48 -7.45
CA PRO A 83 8.81 -12.59 -8.21
C PRO A 83 8.06 -11.58 -9.09
N ALA A 84 6.92 -11.96 -9.69
CA ALA A 84 6.12 -11.04 -10.48
C ALA A 84 5.45 -9.98 -9.58
N GLN A 85 4.93 -10.38 -8.43
CA GLN A 85 4.36 -9.46 -7.44
C GLN A 85 5.39 -8.43 -6.95
N LEU A 86 6.61 -8.88 -6.65
CA LEU A 86 7.71 -7.97 -6.28
C LEU A 86 8.00 -6.96 -7.39
N GLU A 87 8.10 -7.41 -8.64
CA GLU A 87 8.39 -6.53 -9.77
C GLU A 87 7.24 -5.57 -10.08
N CYS A 88 5.98 -6.03 -10.03
CA CYS A 88 4.81 -5.16 -10.16
C CYS A 88 4.80 -4.08 -9.08
N GLY A 89 5.10 -4.44 -7.84
CA GLY A 89 5.20 -3.50 -6.72
C GLY A 89 6.30 -2.46 -6.93
N MET A 90 7.49 -2.91 -7.32
CA MET A 90 8.63 -2.01 -7.59
C MET A 90 8.40 -1.11 -8.81
N HIS A 91 7.71 -1.62 -9.84
CA HIS A 91 7.33 -0.82 -11.00
C HIS A 91 6.31 0.25 -10.64
N ALA A 92 5.24 -0.11 -9.92
CA ALA A 92 4.25 0.84 -9.44
C ALA A 92 4.88 1.93 -8.55
N TRP A 93 5.82 1.58 -7.69
CA TRP A 93 6.53 2.56 -6.86
C TRP A 93 7.39 3.53 -7.66
N ARG A 94 8.09 3.06 -8.68
CA ARG A 94 8.88 3.94 -9.56
C ARG A 94 8.00 4.96 -10.27
N ASN A 95 6.81 4.54 -10.71
CA ASN A 95 5.86 5.37 -11.46
C ASN A 95 4.84 6.09 -10.56
N ARG A 96 5.07 6.17 -9.24
CA ARG A 96 4.13 6.76 -8.28
C ARG A 96 3.80 8.23 -8.51
N ARG A 97 4.61 8.96 -9.29
CA ARG A 97 4.36 10.35 -9.64
C ARG A 97 3.51 10.53 -10.89
N GLU A 98 3.40 9.50 -11.71
CA GLU A 98 2.72 9.52 -13.00
C GLU A 98 1.26 9.10 -12.91
N SER A 99 0.92 8.29 -11.92
CA SER A 99 -0.43 7.75 -11.75
C SER A 99 -0.90 7.84 -10.29
N VAL A 100 -2.13 8.28 -10.14
CA VAL A 100 -2.82 8.33 -8.83
C VAL A 100 -2.90 6.92 -8.24
N ASN A 101 -2.62 6.80 -6.94
CA ASN A 101 -2.67 5.53 -6.20
C ASN A 101 -1.65 4.45 -6.65
N SER A 102 -0.64 4.81 -7.44
CA SER A 102 0.44 3.86 -7.75
C SER A 102 1.25 3.44 -6.53
N ASP A 103 1.38 4.31 -5.53
CA ASP A 103 1.97 3.99 -4.23
C ASP A 103 1.15 2.96 -3.45
N VAL A 104 -0.18 3.07 -3.48
CA VAL A 104 -1.11 2.10 -2.89
C VAL A 104 -1.00 0.73 -3.59
N ARG A 105 -0.99 0.73 -4.94
CA ARG A 105 -0.76 -0.50 -5.72
C ARG A 105 0.60 -1.14 -5.44
N ALA A 106 1.63 -0.30 -5.29
CA ALA A 106 2.96 -0.79 -4.93
C ALA A 106 2.94 -1.52 -3.57
N ALA A 107 2.33 -0.92 -2.55
CA ALA A 107 2.18 -1.54 -1.24
C ALA A 107 1.39 -2.86 -1.31
N TYR A 108 0.31 -2.91 -2.10
CA TYR A 108 -0.48 -4.12 -2.30
C TYR A 108 0.37 -5.29 -2.81
N TRP A 109 1.05 -5.11 -3.94
CA TRP A 109 1.86 -6.16 -4.55
C TRP A 109 3.03 -6.59 -3.68
N LEU A 110 3.68 -5.63 -3.00
CA LEU A 110 4.79 -5.94 -2.10
C LEU A 110 4.32 -6.71 -0.86
N LEU A 111 3.14 -6.43 -0.33
CA LEU A 111 2.56 -7.20 0.77
C LEU A 111 2.26 -8.66 0.33
N GLN A 112 1.74 -8.85 -0.88
CA GLN A 112 1.53 -10.20 -1.42
C GLN A 112 2.86 -10.98 -1.56
N ALA A 113 3.89 -10.33 -2.10
CA ALA A 113 5.21 -10.95 -2.22
C ALA A 113 5.85 -11.23 -0.83
N GLN A 114 5.69 -10.32 0.13
CA GLN A 114 6.15 -10.51 1.51
C GLN A 114 5.47 -11.70 2.18
N ALA A 115 4.15 -11.85 1.99
CA ALA A 115 3.41 -12.98 2.54
C ALA A 115 3.90 -14.35 2.03
N GLN A 116 4.58 -14.36 0.88
CA GLN A 116 5.24 -15.54 0.32
C GLN A 116 6.74 -15.64 0.71
N GLY A 117 7.21 -14.80 1.64
CA GLY A 117 8.57 -14.88 2.19
C GLY A 117 9.62 -14.08 1.40
N SER A 118 9.23 -13.12 0.54
CA SER A 118 10.20 -12.27 -0.16
C SER A 118 10.83 -11.25 0.80
N ALA A 119 12.10 -11.44 1.16
CA ALA A 119 12.86 -10.48 1.97
C ALA A 119 13.08 -9.14 1.25
N GLU A 120 13.16 -9.15 -0.08
CA GLU A 120 13.27 -7.92 -0.88
C GLU A 120 11.99 -7.10 -0.81
N ALA A 121 10.82 -7.75 -0.81
CA ALA A 121 9.53 -7.07 -0.64
C ALA A 121 9.41 -6.46 0.74
N GLU A 122 9.85 -7.16 1.78
CA GLU A 122 9.88 -6.63 3.15
C GLU A 122 10.77 -5.38 3.25
N ALA A 123 11.98 -5.43 2.71
CA ALA A 123 12.89 -4.30 2.69
C ALA A 123 12.33 -3.11 1.87
N ALA A 124 11.61 -3.38 0.78
CA ALA A 124 10.96 -2.36 -0.01
C ALA A 124 9.80 -1.71 0.76
N LEU A 125 8.95 -2.50 1.43
CA LEU A 125 7.85 -1.99 2.26
C LEU A 125 8.36 -1.12 3.41
N ALA A 126 9.46 -1.48 4.06
CA ALA A 126 10.06 -0.69 5.11
C ALA A 126 10.47 0.72 4.63
N ARG A 127 10.85 0.85 3.35
CA ARG A 127 11.19 2.16 2.74
C ARG A 127 9.97 2.93 2.24
N ILE A 128 8.98 2.23 1.68
CA ILE A 128 7.79 2.83 1.05
C ILE A 128 6.79 3.29 2.11
N ALA A 129 6.58 2.47 3.12
CA ALA A 129 5.67 2.70 4.23
C ALA A 129 6.39 2.47 5.56
N PRO A 130 7.36 3.33 5.91
CA PRO A 130 8.06 3.21 7.18
C PRO A 130 7.05 3.29 8.33
N ARG A 131 7.29 2.47 9.35
CA ARG A 131 6.52 2.58 10.58
C ARG A 131 6.83 3.95 11.18
N GLY A 132 5.84 4.80 11.28
CA GLY A 132 6.01 6.09 11.94
C GLY A 132 6.50 5.85 13.37
N GLU A 133 7.55 6.56 13.78
CA GLU A 133 7.84 6.61 15.19
C GLU A 133 6.71 7.40 15.87
N PRO A 134 6.20 6.93 17.02
CA PRO A 134 5.28 7.72 17.79
C PRO A 134 6.06 8.99 18.24
N GLY A 135 5.84 10.09 17.55
CA GLY A 135 6.27 11.40 18.05
C GLY A 135 5.59 11.67 19.41
N ASP A 136 5.96 12.76 20.07
CA ASP A 136 5.40 13.16 21.38
C ASP A 136 3.86 13.11 21.40
N TRP A 137 3.25 13.43 20.27
CA TRP A 137 1.81 13.32 20.06
C TRP A 137 1.29 11.87 20.12
N GLY A 138 1.97 10.92 19.50
CA GLY A 138 1.59 9.50 19.51
C GLY A 138 1.76 8.89 20.89
N GLN A 139 2.80 9.25 21.62
CA GLN A 139 3.01 8.85 23.00
C GLN A 139 1.89 9.41 23.89
N TRP A 140 1.54 10.67 23.72
CA TRP A 140 0.44 11.28 24.45
C TRP A 140 -0.90 10.58 24.17
N ALA A 141 -1.23 10.32 22.90
CA ALA A 141 -2.45 9.59 22.52
C ALA A 141 -2.49 8.17 23.10
N ALA A 142 -1.34 7.51 23.24
CA ALA A 142 -1.23 6.21 23.88
C ALA A 142 -1.48 6.26 25.39
N LEU A 143 -0.99 7.30 26.07
CA LEU A 143 -1.19 7.50 27.51
C LEU A 143 -2.64 7.78 27.88
N GLN A 144 -3.44 8.32 26.96
CA GLN A 144 -4.87 8.61 27.15
C GLN A 144 -5.78 7.40 26.87
N ALA A 145 -5.22 6.23 26.51
CA ALA A 145 -5.98 5.02 26.36
C ALA A 145 -6.58 4.58 27.72
N GLY A 146 -7.89 4.77 27.88
CA GLY A 146 -8.55 4.41 29.13
C GLY A 146 -9.81 5.23 29.42
N SER A 147 -10.07 5.52 30.70
CA SER A 147 -11.27 6.22 31.16
C SER A 147 -11.51 7.58 30.50
N PRO A 148 -10.51 8.45 30.29
CA PRO A 148 -10.71 9.74 29.63
C PRO A 148 -11.18 9.61 28.18
N LEU A 149 -10.65 8.64 27.45
CA LEU A 149 -11.04 8.42 26.06
C LEU A 149 -12.50 7.94 25.95
N ARG A 150 -12.96 7.09 26.87
CA ARG A 150 -14.37 6.64 26.92
C ARG A 150 -15.34 7.80 27.14
N GLN A 151 -14.96 8.77 27.96
CA GLN A 151 -15.76 9.96 28.17
C GLN A 151 -15.80 10.84 26.91
N LEU A 152 -14.66 10.95 26.20
CA LEU A 152 -14.61 11.63 24.92
C LEU A 152 -15.46 10.95 23.84
N GLU A 153 -15.45 9.62 23.79
CA GLU A 153 -16.30 8.83 22.88
C GLU A 153 -17.79 9.15 23.02
N GLN A 154 -18.25 9.38 24.25
CA GLN A 154 -19.64 9.74 24.53
C GLN A 154 -19.96 11.18 24.10
N ASN A 155 -19.06 12.12 24.37
CA ASN A 155 -19.30 13.54 24.16
C ASN A 155 -18.90 14.03 22.75
N GLN A 156 -17.81 13.50 22.19
CA GLN A 156 -17.22 13.90 20.91
C GLN A 156 -16.69 12.67 20.13
N PRO A 157 -17.58 11.78 19.66
CA PRO A 157 -17.18 10.50 19.07
C PRO A 157 -16.24 10.64 17.85
N LEU A 158 -16.43 11.67 17.02
CA LEU A 158 -15.58 11.89 15.85
C LEU A 158 -14.14 12.26 16.25
N LEU A 159 -13.97 13.10 17.27
CA LEU A 159 -12.65 13.44 17.79
C LEU A 159 -11.98 12.23 18.44
N ALA A 160 -12.72 11.46 19.22
CA ALA A 160 -12.22 10.23 19.83
C ALA A 160 -11.72 9.24 18.78
N ALA A 161 -12.48 9.01 17.71
CA ALA A 161 -12.10 8.14 16.61
C ALA A 161 -10.80 8.61 15.90
N ARG A 162 -10.63 9.93 15.71
CA ARG A 162 -9.40 10.49 15.14
C ARG A 162 -8.18 10.29 16.05
N LEU A 163 -8.37 10.37 17.37
CA LEU A 163 -7.31 10.08 18.35
C LEU A 163 -6.95 8.60 18.37
N GLU A 164 -7.92 7.70 18.26
CA GLU A 164 -7.66 6.27 18.11
C GLU A 164 -6.86 5.97 16.85
N LEU A 165 -7.22 6.54 15.68
CA LEU A 165 -6.43 6.41 14.46
C LEU A 165 -4.99 6.92 14.68
N ALA A 166 -4.83 8.07 15.35
CA ALA A 166 -3.51 8.62 15.64
C ALA A 166 -2.65 7.67 16.47
N ARG A 167 -3.25 7.02 17.46
CA ARG A 167 -2.58 6.07 18.33
C ARG A 167 -2.13 4.81 17.58
N TRP A 168 -3.03 4.22 16.81
CA TRP A 168 -2.77 2.94 16.13
C TRP A 168 -1.87 3.07 14.91
N PHE A 169 -2.04 4.14 14.13
CA PHE A 169 -1.30 4.36 12.89
C PHE A 169 -0.18 5.39 13.00
N HIS A 170 0.16 5.79 14.23
CA HIS A 170 1.21 6.77 14.52
C HIS A 170 1.06 8.04 13.66
N LEU A 171 -0.16 8.61 13.65
CA LEU A 171 -0.44 9.84 12.94
C LEU A 171 0.05 11.03 13.74
N SER A 172 0.63 12.02 13.08
CA SER A 172 0.86 13.32 13.68
C SER A 172 -0.49 14.01 13.97
N ARG A 173 -0.47 15.02 14.82
CA ARG A 173 -1.68 15.81 15.13
C ARG A 173 -2.36 16.36 13.88
N ALA A 174 -1.57 16.93 12.96
CA ALA A 174 -2.10 17.47 11.71
C ALA A 174 -2.70 16.36 10.84
N GLU A 175 -2.04 15.21 10.72
CA GLU A 175 -2.55 14.05 9.99
C GLU A 175 -3.87 13.57 10.59
N ALA A 176 -3.95 13.39 11.90
CA ALA A 176 -5.17 12.91 12.56
C ALA A 176 -6.36 13.86 12.35
N LEU A 177 -6.13 15.17 12.45
CA LEU A 177 -7.20 16.17 12.33
C LEU A 177 -7.59 16.49 10.89
N LEU A 178 -6.70 16.29 9.91
CA LEU A 178 -6.93 16.63 8.50
C LEU A 178 -7.29 15.43 7.64
N LEU A 179 -7.05 14.20 8.13
CA LEU A 179 -7.31 12.99 7.35
C LEU A 179 -8.74 12.95 6.83
N ASP A 180 -8.89 12.74 5.53
CA ASP A 180 -10.16 12.32 4.94
C ASP A 180 -10.33 10.82 5.19
N VAL A 181 -11.16 10.48 6.18
CA VAL A 181 -11.34 9.09 6.63
C VAL A 181 -11.95 8.23 5.53
N HIS A 182 -12.83 8.79 4.67
CA HIS A 182 -13.46 8.04 3.59
C HIS A 182 -12.46 7.59 2.54
N GLY A 183 -11.58 8.50 2.11
CA GLY A 183 -10.57 8.21 1.10
C GLY A 183 -9.32 7.49 1.64
N ALA A 184 -9.17 7.44 2.96
CA ALA A 184 -7.95 6.94 3.59
C ALA A 184 -7.85 5.40 3.60
N ASP A 185 -8.96 4.69 3.72
CA ASP A 185 -8.97 3.22 3.76
C ASP A 185 -8.80 2.63 2.37
N GLN A 186 -7.68 1.96 2.15
CA GLN A 186 -7.35 1.26 0.90
C GLN A 186 -7.34 -0.26 1.06
N GLY A 187 -7.95 -0.78 2.13
CA GLY A 187 -8.05 -2.20 2.45
C GLY A 187 -6.80 -2.77 3.13
N HIS A 188 -5.65 -2.64 2.52
CA HIS A 188 -4.36 -3.15 3.02
C HIS A 188 -3.48 -2.06 3.66
N CYS A 189 -3.80 -0.80 3.47
CA CYS A 189 -3.10 0.34 4.07
C CYS A 189 -4.05 1.52 4.28
N LEU A 190 -3.66 2.39 5.20
CA LEU A 190 -4.25 3.71 5.40
C LEU A 190 -3.46 4.72 4.54
N LEU A 191 -4.13 5.37 3.61
CA LEU A 191 -3.57 6.45 2.80
C LEU A 191 -3.70 7.78 3.56
N ILE A 192 -2.59 8.34 3.95
CA ILE A 192 -2.52 9.66 4.57
C ILE A 192 -2.14 10.65 3.48
N ASP A 193 -3.14 11.40 2.98
CA ASP A 193 -2.97 12.40 1.93
C ASP A 193 -3.50 13.75 2.42
N ILE A 194 -2.59 14.64 2.77
CA ILE A 194 -2.89 15.97 3.29
C ILE A 194 -2.59 17.00 2.21
N SER A 195 -3.63 17.68 1.76
CA SER A 195 -3.54 18.72 0.74
C SER A 195 -2.56 19.83 1.11
N ALA A 196 -1.84 20.34 0.10
CA ALA A 196 -0.95 21.50 0.22
C ALA A 196 -1.65 22.79 0.69
N THR A 197 -2.99 22.85 0.64
CA THR A 197 -3.76 23.99 1.17
C THR A 197 -3.61 24.19 2.68
N HIS A 198 -3.14 23.16 3.39
CA HIS A 198 -2.91 23.18 4.85
C HIS A 198 -1.42 23.26 5.21
N GLY A 199 -0.55 23.64 4.28
CA GLY A 199 0.89 23.73 4.46
C GLY A 199 1.64 22.95 3.37
N ARG A 200 2.75 22.31 3.70
CA ARG A 200 3.41 21.39 2.76
C ARG A 200 2.57 20.12 2.64
N GLY A 201 2.06 19.86 1.44
CA GLY A 201 1.34 18.63 1.16
C GLY A 201 2.16 17.42 1.59
N LYS A 202 1.52 16.49 2.30
CA LYS A 202 2.16 15.28 2.83
C LYS A 202 1.34 14.08 2.39
N ARG A 203 2.00 13.15 1.69
CA ARG A 203 1.41 11.88 1.30
C ARG A 203 2.29 10.73 1.78
N ARG A 204 1.72 9.81 2.54
CA ARG A 204 2.38 8.59 2.99
C ARG A 204 1.39 7.46 3.20
N LEU A 205 1.88 6.25 3.30
CA LEU A 205 1.11 5.06 3.59
C LEU A 205 1.42 4.56 5.00
N ALA A 206 0.40 4.08 5.70
CA ALA A 206 0.56 3.29 6.92
C ALA A 206 -0.06 1.92 6.67
N LEU A 207 0.75 0.85 6.72
CA LEU A 207 0.29 -0.51 6.45
C LEU A 207 -0.60 -1.01 7.58
N ILE A 208 -1.65 -1.71 7.24
CA ILE A 208 -2.49 -2.46 8.18
C ILE A 208 -1.84 -3.82 8.37
N ARG A 209 -1.31 -4.09 9.57
CA ARG A 209 -0.48 -5.26 9.86
C ARG A 209 -1.20 -6.30 10.71
N THR A 210 -2.21 -5.89 11.46
CA THR A 210 -2.91 -6.73 12.41
C THR A 210 -4.42 -6.71 12.18
N ALA A 211 -5.09 -7.78 12.59
CA ALA A 211 -6.55 -7.84 12.58
C ALA A 211 -7.18 -6.76 13.48
N GLN A 212 -6.50 -6.39 14.56
CA GLN A 212 -6.97 -5.34 15.47
C GLN A 212 -6.93 -3.96 14.80
N GLU A 213 -5.85 -3.64 14.07
CA GLU A 213 -5.77 -2.40 13.28
C GLU A 213 -6.88 -2.35 12.22
N ARG A 214 -7.15 -3.48 11.54
CA ARG A 214 -8.24 -3.57 10.56
C ARG A 214 -9.60 -3.36 11.21
N GLN A 215 -9.86 -4.03 12.32
CA GLN A 215 -11.12 -3.91 13.04
C GLN A 215 -11.38 -2.48 13.54
N LEU A 216 -10.37 -1.83 14.08
CA LEU A 216 -10.45 -0.43 14.48
C LEU A 216 -10.78 0.47 13.29
N LEU A 217 -10.05 0.33 12.18
CA LEU A 217 -10.29 1.14 10.99
C LEU A 217 -11.71 0.92 10.45
N ASP A 218 -12.21 -0.30 10.43
CA ASP A 218 -13.59 -0.61 10.03
C ASP A 218 -14.62 0.09 10.93
N GLN A 219 -14.38 0.13 12.23
CA GLN A 219 -15.25 0.84 13.19
C GLN A 219 -15.25 2.34 12.92
N VAL A 220 -14.06 2.92 12.71
CA VAL A 220 -13.92 4.35 12.43
C VAL A 220 -14.57 4.70 11.08
N VAL A 221 -14.31 3.94 10.03
CA VAL A 221 -14.92 4.17 8.71
C VAL A 221 -16.44 4.15 8.78
N ARG A 222 -17.03 3.19 9.51
CA ARG A 222 -18.49 3.13 9.73
C ARG A 222 -19.01 4.36 10.47
N LEU A 223 -18.28 4.84 11.48
CA LEU A 223 -18.67 6.04 12.22
C LEU A 223 -18.68 7.28 11.31
N PHE A 224 -17.74 7.34 10.37
CA PHE A 224 -17.63 8.45 9.41
C PHE A 224 -18.50 8.27 8.15
N GLU A 225 -19.12 7.13 7.91
CA GLU A 225 -19.82 6.78 6.66
C GLU A 225 -20.80 7.86 6.16
N ARG A 226 -21.46 8.59 7.11
CA ARG A 226 -22.41 9.64 6.80
C ARG A 226 -21.95 11.02 7.27
N VAL A 227 -20.67 11.17 7.58
CA VAL A 227 -20.09 12.42 8.07
C VAL A 227 -19.33 13.10 6.95
N ASP A 228 -19.75 14.30 6.60
CA ASP A 228 -18.96 15.17 5.71
C ASP A 228 -17.69 15.61 6.44
N CYS A 229 -16.54 15.13 5.99
CA CYS A 229 -15.22 15.49 6.51
C CYS A 229 -14.69 16.83 5.95
N GLY A 230 -15.43 17.47 5.06
CA GLY A 230 -15.09 18.77 4.49
C GLY A 230 -15.17 19.93 5.50
N VAL A 231 -14.74 21.11 5.07
CA VAL A 231 -14.71 22.31 5.92
C VAL A 231 -16.11 22.82 6.33
N THR A 232 -17.14 22.43 5.57
CA THR A 232 -18.56 22.75 5.85
C THR A 232 -19.26 21.68 6.66
N GLY A 233 -18.62 20.53 6.85
CA GLY A 233 -19.18 19.41 7.59
C GLY A 233 -19.22 19.65 9.11
N PRO A 234 -19.77 18.68 9.88
CA PRO A 234 -20.02 18.83 11.32
C PRO A 234 -18.73 18.99 12.14
N GLU A 235 -17.61 18.50 11.65
CA GLU A 235 -16.30 18.72 12.29
C GLU A 235 -15.72 20.09 12.01
N GLY A 236 -16.16 20.76 10.94
CA GLY A 236 -15.63 22.03 10.52
C GLY A 236 -14.21 21.98 9.98
N ASN A 237 -13.56 23.14 9.93
CA ASN A 237 -12.18 23.28 9.46
C ASN A 237 -11.13 22.85 10.51
N TYR A 238 -9.86 22.81 10.08
CA TYR A 238 -8.75 22.42 10.95
C TYR A 238 -8.67 23.21 12.27
N ARG A 239 -8.93 24.53 12.23
CA ARG A 239 -8.87 25.39 13.44
C ARG A 239 -9.95 25.00 14.45
N GLN A 240 -11.15 24.65 13.97
CA GLN A 240 -12.25 24.21 14.82
C GLN A 240 -11.99 22.83 15.42
N ARG A 241 -11.43 21.90 14.64
CA ARG A 241 -11.01 20.58 15.14
C ARG A 241 -9.89 20.71 16.18
N LEU A 242 -8.91 21.57 15.92
CA LEU A 242 -7.81 21.86 16.85
C LEU A 242 -8.32 22.53 18.14
N TYR A 243 -9.29 23.42 18.03
CA TYR A 243 -9.90 24.05 19.21
C TYR A 243 -10.59 23.01 20.12
N ARG A 244 -11.41 22.11 19.56
CA ARG A 244 -12.04 21.02 20.34
C ARG A 244 -11.00 20.14 21.02
N LEU A 245 -9.92 19.80 20.32
CA LEU A 245 -8.81 19.06 20.90
C LEU A 245 -8.20 19.79 22.09
N LYS A 246 -7.95 21.11 21.95
CA LYS A 246 -7.40 21.94 23.03
C LYS A 246 -8.33 22.00 24.25
N CYS A 247 -9.63 22.17 24.04
CA CYS A 247 -10.61 22.13 25.13
C CYS A 247 -10.54 20.80 25.87
N TYR A 248 -10.52 19.68 25.15
CA TYR A 248 -10.40 18.35 25.74
C TYR A 248 -9.08 18.19 26.56
N LEU A 249 -7.96 18.67 26.03
CA LEU A 249 -6.68 18.62 26.74
C LEU A 249 -6.69 19.48 28.02
N ALA A 250 -7.32 20.64 27.99
CA ALA A 250 -7.47 21.52 29.15
C ALA A 250 -8.34 20.86 30.24
N GLU A 251 -9.44 20.19 29.86
CA GLU A 251 -10.30 19.44 30.78
C GLU A 251 -9.55 18.31 31.49
N LEU A 252 -8.56 17.71 30.82
CA LEU A 252 -7.71 16.66 31.41
C LEU A 252 -6.61 17.19 32.34
N GLY A 253 -6.48 18.51 32.51
CA GLY A 253 -5.45 19.12 33.33
C GLY A 253 -4.02 18.93 32.83
N VAL A 254 -3.86 18.67 31.50
CA VAL A 254 -2.55 18.51 30.88
C VAL A 254 -1.89 19.88 30.77
N ALA A 255 -1.18 20.27 31.82
CA ALA A 255 -0.51 21.58 31.96
C ALA A 255 0.67 21.81 30.98
N GLN A 256 0.99 20.86 30.09
CA GLN A 256 2.08 20.95 29.12
C GLN A 256 1.59 21.30 27.69
N GLU A 257 0.59 22.16 27.60
CA GLU A 257 -0.03 22.59 26.35
C GLU A 257 0.96 23.16 25.31
N GLN A 258 2.03 23.78 25.73
CA GLN A 258 2.96 24.49 24.84
C GLN A 258 3.91 23.53 24.07
N GLN A 259 4.32 22.41 24.66
CA GLN A 259 5.22 21.46 24.01
C GLN A 259 4.50 20.60 22.97
N PHE A 260 3.24 20.23 23.23
CA PHE A 260 2.43 19.41 22.31
C PHE A 260 1.84 20.19 21.13
N LEU A 261 1.78 21.52 21.22
CA LEU A 261 1.23 22.37 20.18
C LEU A 261 2.28 22.88 19.18
N ALA A 262 3.56 22.72 19.50
CA ALA A 262 4.69 23.11 18.64
C ALA A 262 5.16 22.01 17.68
N ALA A 263 4.82 20.76 17.93
CA ALA A 263 5.10 19.61 17.05
C ALA A 263 3.94 19.33 16.11
#